data_1eb303fd35cee26e828d038af32ad98b
#
_entry.id   1eb303fd35cee26e828d038af32ad98b
#
_cell.length_a   1.000
_cell.length_b   1.000
_cell.length_c   1.000
_cell.angle_alpha   90.00
_cell.angle_beta   90.00
_cell.angle_gamma   90.00
#
_symmetry.space_group_name_H-M   'P 1'
#
loop_
_entity.id
_entity.type
_entity.pdbx_description
1 polymer ?
#
loop_
_entity_poly.entity_id
_entity_poly.type
_entity_poly.pdbx_seq_one_letter_code
_entity_poly.pdbx_strand_id
1 'polypeptide(L)'
;VLFGGLFIIQGKMTAGDLAAFSLMSWGLSEPMRALGTYLNDFQRFLTSAAKVIEIYFARTRIENPEHGRTEGECRGSVEFRGVTVAYPHNSAPTLKDVSFSVTQGQTLAILGATGSGKTTLVDAVTRMLDVSGGTVLVDGVDVRLWDLQALRRRIGMATQRVQLYSDTVSSNIAYSAPDDISEDDVALYARLAAADFICSLPEGF
;
A
#
# COMPACT_ATOMS: atom_id res chain seq x y z
N VAL A 1 44.83 -9.69 -36.45
CA VAL A 1 46.18 -9.08 -36.50
C VAL A 1 47.22 -10.09 -36.98
N LEU A 2 47.34 -11.28 -36.38
CA LEU A 2 48.37 -12.29 -36.72
C LEU A 2 48.34 -12.70 -38.22
N PHE A 3 47.16 -13.08 -38.74
CA PHE A 3 47.03 -13.46 -40.15
C PHE A 3 47.25 -12.29 -41.10
N GLY A 4 46.83 -11.06 -40.72
CA GLY A 4 47.12 -9.86 -41.53
C GLY A 4 48.61 -9.56 -41.64
N GLY A 5 49.38 -9.75 -40.56
CA GLY A 5 50.83 -9.63 -40.57
C GLY A 5 51.51 -10.63 -41.52
N LEU A 6 51.02 -11.89 -41.51
CA LEU A 6 51.52 -12.91 -42.45
C LEU A 6 51.26 -12.57 -43.94
N PHE A 7 50.08 -12.02 -44.25
CA PHE A 7 49.72 -11.58 -45.59
C PHE A 7 50.54 -10.38 -46.05
N ILE A 8 50.98 -9.48 -45.18
CA ILE A 8 51.90 -8.39 -45.49
C ILE A 8 53.26 -8.95 -45.87
N ILE A 9 53.81 -9.90 -45.09
CA ILE A 9 55.10 -10.54 -45.36
C ILE A 9 55.06 -11.28 -46.68
N GLN A 10 53.94 -11.88 -47.04
CA GLN A 10 53.72 -12.57 -48.31
C GLN A 10 53.43 -11.61 -49.47
N GLY A 11 53.41 -10.31 -49.26
CA GLY A 11 53.15 -9.32 -50.32
C GLY A 11 51.69 -9.31 -50.80
N LYS A 12 50.74 -9.97 -50.11
CA LYS A 12 49.33 -10.09 -50.48
C LYS A 12 48.46 -8.97 -49.95
N MET A 13 48.99 -8.17 -49.00
CA MET A 13 48.26 -7.09 -48.32
C MET A 13 49.28 -5.98 -48.00
N THR A 14 48.82 -4.73 -48.05
CA THR A 14 49.59 -3.59 -47.51
C THR A 14 49.34 -3.33 -46.02
N ALA A 15 50.28 -2.65 -45.40
CA ALA A 15 50.06 -2.20 -43.99
C ALA A 15 48.85 -1.27 -43.86
N GLY A 16 48.55 -0.47 -44.90
CA GLY A 16 47.39 0.37 -44.98
C GLY A 16 46.07 -0.41 -45.01
N ASP A 17 46.03 -1.53 -45.74
CA ASP A 17 44.83 -2.39 -45.79
C ASP A 17 44.55 -3.04 -44.43
N LEU A 18 45.61 -3.47 -43.73
CA LEU A 18 45.45 -4.02 -42.38
C LEU A 18 44.94 -2.96 -41.39
N ALA A 19 45.46 -1.74 -41.48
CA ALA A 19 44.99 -0.63 -40.64
C ALA A 19 43.53 -0.27 -40.95
N ALA A 20 43.15 -0.18 -42.22
CA ALA A 20 41.79 0.10 -42.64
C ALA A 20 40.83 -1.00 -42.17
N PHE A 21 41.20 -2.28 -42.32
CA PHE A 21 40.40 -3.40 -41.82
C PHE A 21 40.21 -3.35 -40.30
N SER A 22 41.27 -3.03 -39.54
CA SER A 22 41.22 -2.91 -38.09
C SER A 22 40.28 -1.78 -37.65
N LEU A 23 40.36 -0.62 -38.32
CA LEU A 23 39.46 0.51 -38.04
C LEU A 23 37.99 0.18 -38.36
N MET A 24 37.72 -0.51 -39.48
CA MET A 24 36.36 -0.95 -39.82
C MET A 24 35.82 -1.98 -38.82
N SER A 25 36.66 -2.91 -38.34
CA SER A 25 36.28 -3.89 -37.32
C SER A 25 35.94 -3.23 -36.00
N TRP A 26 36.68 -2.20 -35.62
CA TRP A 26 36.37 -1.38 -34.43
C TRP A 26 35.04 -0.63 -34.60
N GLY A 27 34.82 -0.04 -35.78
CA GLY A 27 33.58 0.66 -36.10
C GLY A 27 32.31 -0.21 -36.00
N LEU A 28 32.43 -1.53 -36.26
CA LEU A 28 31.34 -2.49 -36.13
C LEU A 28 31.13 -2.93 -34.68
N SER A 29 32.15 -2.90 -33.84
CA SER A 29 32.07 -3.38 -32.45
C SER A 29 31.19 -2.49 -31.57
N GLU A 30 31.18 -1.17 -31.76
CA GLU A 30 30.36 -0.22 -31.00
C GLU A 30 28.86 -0.41 -31.26
N PRO A 31 28.36 -0.45 -32.50
CA PRO A 31 26.94 -0.72 -32.75
C PRO A 31 26.49 -2.08 -32.19
N MET A 32 27.33 -3.11 -32.28
CA MET A 32 27.01 -4.43 -31.71
C MET A 32 26.86 -4.39 -30.20
N ARG A 33 27.74 -3.66 -29.51
CA ARG A 33 27.65 -3.46 -28.07
C ARG A 33 26.42 -2.63 -27.68
N ALA A 34 26.12 -1.58 -28.45
CA ALA A 34 24.93 -0.75 -28.24
C ALA A 34 23.62 -1.56 -28.36
N LEU A 35 23.55 -2.50 -29.31
CA LEU A 35 22.39 -3.39 -29.44
C LEU A 35 22.15 -4.20 -28.16
N GLY A 36 23.20 -4.73 -27.52
CA GLY A 36 23.09 -5.44 -26.27
C GLY A 36 22.53 -4.55 -25.13
N THR A 37 22.98 -3.29 -25.09
CA THR A 37 22.48 -2.32 -24.11
C THR A 37 20.99 -1.99 -24.35
N TYR A 38 20.62 -1.73 -25.61
CA TYR A 38 19.23 -1.43 -25.97
C TYR A 38 18.27 -2.59 -25.65
N LEU A 39 18.70 -3.84 -25.87
CA LEU A 39 17.89 -5.00 -25.51
C LEU A 39 17.68 -5.09 -24.00
N ASN A 40 18.71 -4.83 -23.21
CA ASN A 40 18.58 -4.79 -21.75
C ASN A 40 17.67 -3.65 -21.27
N ASP A 41 17.81 -2.47 -21.84
CA ASP A 41 16.97 -1.32 -21.51
C ASP A 41 15.51 -1.56 -21.89
N PHE A 42 15.28 -2.20 -23.04
CA PHE A 42 13.94 -2.61 -23.45
C PHE A 42 13.32 -3.64 -22.50
N GLN A 43 14.07 -4.63 -22.04
CA GLN A 43 13.60 -5.58 -21.04
C GLN A 43 13.27 -4.89 -19.70
N ARG A 44 14.11 -3.96 -19.26
CA ARG A 44 13.83 -3.14 -18.06
C ARG A 44 12.58 -2.31 -18.23
N PHE A 45 12.41 -1.69 -19.40
CA PHE A 45 11.19 -0.92 -19.71
C PHE A 45 9.95 -1.81 -19.64
N LEU A 46 9.95 -2.99 -20.26
CA LEU A 46 8.82 -3.92 -20.23
C LEU A 46 8.49 -4.35 -18.79
N THR A 47 9.51 -4.66 -18.00
CA THR A 47 9.30 -5.06 -16.60
C THR A 47 8.72 -3.93 -15.76
N SER A 48 9.19 -2.71 -15.95
CA SER A 48 8.69 -1.53 -15.25
C SER A 48 7.26 -1.17 -15.69
N ALA A 49 7.01 -1.22 -17.01
CA ALA A 49 5.68 -0.99 -17.57
C ALA A 49 4.66 -2.02 -17.04
N ALA A 50 5.03 -3.30 -16.97
CA ALA A 50 4.16 -4.34 -16.44
C ALA A 50 3.75 -4.04 -14.99
N LYS A 51 4.67 -3.59 -14.13
CA LYS A 51 4.37 -3.21 -12.75
C LYS A 51 3.42 -2.01 -12.65
N VAL A 52 3.65 -1.00 -13.50
CA VAL A 52 2.77 0.18 -13.55
C VAL A 52 1.36 -0.22 -14.00
N ILE A 53 1.27 -1.05 -15.04
CA ILE A 53 0.00 -1.56 -15.56
C ILE A 53 -0.72 -2.40 -14.50
N GLU A 54 -0.01 -3.27 -13.78
CA GLU A 54 -0.58 -4.08 -12.70
C GLU A 54 -1.21 -3.20 -11.62
N ILE A 55 -0.53 -2.12 -11.20
CA ILE A 55 -1.06 -1.18 -10.20
C ILE A 55 -2.22 -0.37 -10.78
N TYR A 56 -2.10 0.12 -12.02
CA TYR A 56 -3.11 0.95 -12.66
C TYR A 56 -4.44 0.22 -12.87
N PHE A 57 -4.38 -1.07 -13.23
CA PHE A 57 -5.56 -1.92 -13.42
C PHE A 57 -5.93 -2.75 -12.18
N ALA A 58 -5.23 -2.55 -11.04
CA ALA A 58 -5.58 -3.20 -9.79
C ALA A 58 -6.99 -2.77 -9.36
N ARG A 59 -7.91 -3.72 -9.29
CA ARG A 59 -9.25 -3.47 -8.76
C ARG A 59 -9.22 -3.52 -7.25
N THR A 60 -9.85 -2.56 -6.62
CA THR A 60 -10.09 -2.59 -5.18
C THR A 60 -11.03 -3.77 -4.87
N ARG A 61 -10.66 -4.59 -3.87
CA ARG A 61 -11.51 -5.71 -3.44
C ARG A 61 -12.77 -5.25 -2.73
N ILE A 62 -12.74 -4.05 -2.17
CA ILE A 62 -13.83 -3.45 -1.42
C ILE A 62 -14.34 -2.29 -2.24
N GLU A 63 -15.54 -2.43 -2.75
CA GLU A 63 -16.20 -1.38 -3.52
C GLU A 63 -17.15 -0.60 -2.61
N ASN A 64 -17.22 0.70 -2.83
CA ASN A 64 -18.19 1.53 -2.15
C ASN A 64 -19.57 1.25 -2.74
N PRO A 65 -20.62 1.00 -1.96
CA PRO A 65 -21.94 0.79 -2.50
C PRO A 65 -22.44 2.08 -3.18
N GLU A 66 -23.12 1.94 -4.34
CA GLU A 66 -23.65 3.09 -5.11
C GLU A 66 -24.58 3.99 -4.29
N HIS A 67 -25.30 3.42 -3.33
CA HIS A 67 -26.22 4.12 -2.43
C HIS A 67 -25.89 3.81 -0.97
N GLY A 68 -24.60 3.95 -0.61
CA GLY A 68 -24.12 3.72 0.75
C GLY A 68 -24.76 4.71 1.74
N ARG A 69 -25.08 4.23 2.93
CA ARG A 69 -25.60 5.07 4.01
C ARG A 69 -24.53 6.04 4.48
N THR A 70 -24.79 7.32 4.39
CA THR A 70 -23.88 8.40 4.82
C THR A 70 -24.27 8.99 6.18
N GLU A 71 -25.56 8.94 6.53
CA GLU A 71 -26.13 9.54 7.74
C GLU A 71 -26.69 8.50 8.69
N GLY A 72 -26.86 8.87 9.94
CA GLY A 72 -27.46 8.07 10.99
C GLY A 72 -26.95 8.47 12.36
N GLU A 73 -27.67 8.06 13.39
CA GLU A 73 -27.26 8.26 14.78
C GLU A 73 -26.00 7.46 15.07
N CYS A 74 -24.98 8.11 15.66
CA CYS A 74 -23.75 7.46 16.06
C CYS A 74 -23.86 7.07 17.55
N ARG A 75 -24.27 5.82 17.81
CA ARG A 75 -24.38 5.26 19.16
C ARG A 75 -23.13 4.50 19.56
N GLY A 76 -22.33 4.06 18.61
CA GLY A 76 -21.11 3.30 18.83
C GLY A 76 -21.38 1.85 19.24
N SER A 77 -22.48 1.25 18.77
CA SER A 77 -22.72 -0.18 18.97
C SER A 77 -22.09 -1.00 17.84
N VAL A 78 -21.53 -2.16 18.17
CA VAL A 78 -20.93 -3.10 17.23
C VAL A 78 -21.46 -4.50 17.50
N GLU A 79 -21.90 -5.20 16.45
CA GLU A 79 -22.41 -6.56 16.59
C GLU A 79 -21.84 -7.46 15.48
N PHE A 80 -21.36 -8.62 15.87
CA PHE A 80 -20.92 -9.70 14.99
C PHE A 80 -21.93 -10.83 15.05
N ARG A 81 -22.39 -11.30 13.89
CA ARG A 81 -23.36 -12.40 13.76
C ARG A 81 -22.80 -13.47 12.87
N GLY A 82 -22.32 -14.58 13.43
CA GLY A 82 -21.80 -15.73 12.71
C GLY A 82 -20.67 -15.42 11.76
N VAL A 83 -19.80 -14.48 12.14
CA VAL A 83 -18.77 -13.94 11.23
C VAL A 83 -17.67 -14.96 10.97
N THR A 84 -17.45 -15.20 9.69
CA THR A 84 -16.35 -16.03 9.19
C THR A 84 -15.49 -15.23 8.22
N VAL A 85 -14.17 -15.27 8.39
CA VAL A 85 -13.21 -14.64 7.51
C VAL A 85 -12.18 -15.65 7.03
N ALA A 86 -12.07 -15.80 5.72
CA ALA A 86 -11.08 -16.65 5.06
C ALA A 86 -10.23 -15.80 4.11
N TYR A 87 -8.90 -15.86 4.23
CA TYR A 87 -7.99 -15.24 3.27
C TYR A 87 -7.72 -16.20 2.10
N PRO A 88 -7.59 -15.71 0.87
CA PRO A 88 -7.47 -16.55 -0.34
C PRO A 88 -6.33 -17.58 -0.31
N HIS A 89 -5.28 -17.33 0.49
CA HIS A 89 -4.09 -18.19 0.56
C HIS A 89 -4.05 -19.09 1.81
N ASN A 90 -5.07 -19.02 2.67
CA ASN A 90 -5.13 -19.83 3.88
C ASN A 90 -6.02 -21.05 3.65
N SER A 91 -5.56 -22.22 4.08
CA SER A 91 -6.33 -23.47 4.00
C SER A 91 -7.50 -23.53 4.99
N ALA A 92 -7.48 -22.69 6.04
CA ALA A 92 -8.53 -22.59 7.05
C ALA A 92 -8.94 -21.14 7.27
N PRO A 93 -10.19 -20.88 7.64
CA PRO A 93 -10.65 -19.52 7.97
C PRO A 93 -9.91 -18.99 9.20
N THR A 94 -9.55 -17.71 9.15
CA THR A 94 -8.90 -16.99 10.27
C THR A 94 -9.90 -16.72 11.40
N LEU A 95 -11.15 -16.41 11.06
CA LEU A 95 -12.26 -16.32 11.98
C LEU A 95 -13.33 -17.33 11.54
N LYS A 96 -13.94 -18.04 12.49
CA LYS A 96 -14.97 -19.04 12.22
C LYS A 96 -16.13 -18.83 13.17
N ASP A 97 -17.29 -18.48 12.62
CA ASP A 97 -18.58 -18.39 13.32
C ASP A 97 -18.51 -17.52 14.61
N VAL A 98 -17.91 -16.33 14.48
CA VAL A 98 -17.73 -15.43 15.64
C VAL A 98 -18.97 -14.56 15.82
N SER A 99 -19.53 -14.59 17.04
CA SER A 99 -20.71 -13.82 17.41
C SER A 99 -20.50 -13.16 18.77
N PHE A 100 -20.67 -11.85 18.82
CA PHE A 100 -20.71 -11.03 20.05
C PHE A 100 -21.32 -9.67 19.75
N SER A 101 -21.67 -8.94 20.82
CA SER A 101 -22.16 -7.56 20.69
C SER A 101 -21.53 -6.67 21.75
N VAL A 102 -21.30 -5.41 21.37
CA VAL A 102 -20.83 -4.33 22.23
C VAL A 102 -21.82 -3.18 22.10
N THR A 103 -22.37 -2.72 23.19
CA THR A 103 -23.29 -1.58 23.20
C THR A 103 -22.57 -0.29 23.58
N GLN A 104 -23.25 0.82 23.39
CA GLN A 104 -22.73 2.14 23.72
C GLN A 104 -22.15 2.20 25.14
N GLY A 105 -20.97 2.78 25.28
CA GLY A 105 -20.27 2.96 26.57
C GLY A 105 -19.57 1.72 27.11
N GLN A 106 -19.71 0.56 26.44
CA GLN A 106 -19.00 -0.65 26.84
C GLN A 106 -17.58 -0.71 26.27
N THR A 107 -16.70 -1.33 27.02
CA THR A 107 -15.35 -1.69 26.58
C THR A 107 -15.25 -3.20 26.45
N LEU A 108 -14.81 -3.68 25.28
CA LEU A 108 -14.54 -5.09 25.02
C LEU A 108 -13.05 -5.32 24.90
N ALA A 109 -12.48 -6.21 25.71
CA ALA A 109 -11.10 -6.68 25.56
C ALA A 109 -11.06 -7.98 24.74
N ILE A 110 -10.26 -8.01 23.68
CA ILE A 110 -10.05 -9.18 22.82
C ILE A 110 -8.67 -9.76 23.12
N LEU A 111 -8.63 -10.94 23.73
CA LEU A 111 -7.41 -11.62 24.13
C LEU A 111 -7.16 -12.85 23.23
N GLY A 112 -5.91 -13.19 23.01
CA GLY A 112 -5.53 -14.37 22.24
C GLY A 112 -4.07 -14.34 21.79
N ALA A 113 -3.54 -15.50 21.38
CA ALA A 113 -2.19 -15.64 20.85
C ALA A 113 -1.97 -14.82 19.57
N THR A 114 -0.71 -14.62 19.19
CA THR A 114 -0.38 -14.01 17.89
C THR A 114 -0.94 -14.88 16.77
N GLY A 115 -1.58 -14.24 15.76
CA GLY A 115 -2.20 -14.95 14.65
C GLY A 115 -3.63 -15.48 14.92
N SER A 116 -4.22 -15.25 16.10
CA SER A 116 -5.59 -15.72 16.42
C SER A 116 -6.71 -14.90 15.76
N GLY A 117 -6.40 -13.91 14.92
CA GLY A 117 -7.39 -13.13 14.18
C GLY A 117 -7.89 -11.86 14.88
N LYS A 118 -7.25 -11.39 15.97
CA LYS A 118 -7.64 -10.16 16.67
C LYS A 118 -7.70 -8.94 15.76
N THR A 119 -6.64 -8.72 14.99
CA THR A 119 -6.58 -7.62 14.01
C THR A 119 -7.64 -7.77 12.94
N THR A 120 -7.87 -9.01 12.47
CA THR A 120 -8.92 -9.31 11.48
C THR A 120 -10.33 -8.91 11.98
N LEU A 121 -10.60 -9.07 13.28
CA LEU A 121 -11.86 -8.61 13.88
C LEU A 121 -11.99 -7.08 13.79
N VAL A 122 -10.94 -6.36 14.16
CA VAL A 122 -10.93 -4.88 14.11
C VAL A 122 -11.04 -4.38 12.67
N ASP A 123 -10.30 -5.01 11.74
CA ASP A 123 -10.33 -4.69 10.30
C ASP A 123 -11.71 -4.92 9.68
N ALA A 124 -12.47 -5.91 10.18
CA ALA A 124 -13.83 -6.16 9.72
C ALA A 124 -14.81 -5.05 10.15
N VAL A 125 -14.63 -4.42 11.32
CA VAL A 125 -15.47 -3.30 11.78
C VAL A 125 -15.30 -2.07 10.89
N THR A 126 -14.05 -1.75 10.50
CA THR A 126 -13.72 -0.62 9.63
C THR A 126 -13.89 -0.94 8.14
N ARG A 127 -14.34 -2.16 7.84
CA ARG A 127 -14.44 -2.69 6.48
C ARG A 127 -13.13 -2.51 5.69
N MET A 128 -11.99 -2.87 6.31
CA MET A 128 -10.71 -3.04 5.61
C MET A 128 -10.65 -4.39 4.88
N LEU A 129 -11.57 -5.29 5.22
CA LEU A 129 -11.84 -6.54 4.56
C LEU A 129 -13.34 -6.84 4.61
N ASP A 130 -13.85 -7.54 3.61
CA ASP A 130 -15.21 -8.08 3.63
C ASP A 130 -15.20 -9.49 4.23
N VAL A 131 -16.21 -9.79 5.05
CA VAL A 131 -16.35 -11.11 5.68
C VAL A 131 -16.80 -12.15 4.65
N SER A 132 -16.30 -13.39 4.77
CA SER A 132 -16.66 -14.49 3.87
C SER A 132 -18.03 -15.10 4.22
N GLY A 133 -18.50 -14.89 5.44
CA GLY A 133 -19.81 -15.33 5.93
C GLY A 133 -20.22 -14.56 7.16
N GLY A 134 -21.51 -14.53 7.44
CA GLY A 134 -22.05 -13.74 8.54
C GLY A 134 -22.17 -12.26 8.25
N THR A 135 -22.33 -11.45 9.32
CA THR A 135 -22.60 -10.02 9.20
C THR A 135 -21.94 -9.26 10.35
N VAL A 136 -21.33 -8.12 10.03
CA VAL A 136 -20.84 -7.14 11.00
C VAL A 136 -21.75 -5.92 10.92
N LEU A 137 -22.29 -5.51 12.06
CA LEU A 137 -23.18 -4.36 12.14
C LEU A 137 -22.51 -3.26 12.98
N VAL A 138 -22.59 -2.04 12.49
CA VAL A 138 -22.26 -0.82 13.22
C VAL A 138 -23.53 0.01 13.33
N ASP A 139 -23.92 0.33 14.56
CA ASP A 139 -25.19 1.00 14.87
C ASP A 139 -26.42 0.33 14.22
N GLY A 140 -26.42 -1.02 14.25
CA GLY A 140 -27.50 -1.86 13.72
C GLY A 140 -27.53 -1.97 12.19
N VAL A 141 -26.57 -1.39 11.48
CA VAL A 141 -26.48 -1.39 10.01
C VAL A 141 -25.25 -2.20 9.58
N ASP A 142 -25.45 -3.10 8.60
CA ASP A 142 -24.34 -3.88 8.01
C ASP A 142 -23.26 -2.94 7.44
N VAL A 143 -22.00 -3.19 7.77
CA VAL A 143 -20.86 -2.41 7.30
C VAL A 143 -20.78 -2.34 5.77
N ARG A 144 -21.35 -3.31 5.06
CA ARG A 144 -21.41 -3.36 3.59
C ARG A 144 -22.41 -2.37 2.99
N LEU A 145 -23.37 -1.91 3.79
CA LEU A 145 -24.40 -0.93 3.38
C LEU A 145 -24.01 0.51 3.71
N TRP A 146 -22.93 0.72 4.42
CA TRP A 146 -22.40 2.04 4.68
C TRP A 146 -21.57 2.56 3.51
N ASP A 147 -21.63 3.87 3.26
CA ASP A 147 -20.55 4.55 2.55
C ASP A 147 -19.25 4.40 3.33
N LEU A 148 -18.17 4.02 2.65
CA LEU A 148 -16.90 3.69 3.31
C LEU A 148 -16.29 4.87 4.07
N GLN A 149 -16.42 6.08 3.53
CA GLN A 149 -15.90 7.27 4.20
C GLN A 149 -16.75 7.61 5.42
N ALA A 150 -18.07 7.55 5.28
CA ALA A 150 -18.99 7.80 6.37
C ALA A 150 -18.83 6.79 7.52
N LEU A 151 -18.62 5.51 7.22
CA LEU A 151 -18.32 4.48 8.22
C LEU A 151 -17.01 4.78 8.96
N ARG A 152 -15.94 5.01 8.21
CA ARG A 152 -14.59 5.19 8.78
C ARG A 152 -14.43 6.48 9.56
N ARG A 153 -15.14 7.54 9.19
CA ARG A 153 -15.17 8.80 9.99
C ARG A 153 -15.80 8.63 11.36
N ARG A 154 -16.61 7.57 11.58
CA ARG A 154 -17.23 7.26 12.87
C ARG A 154 -16.37 6.43 13.78
N ILE A 155 -15.27 5.86 13.27
CA ILE A 155 -14.44 4.87 13.95
C ILE A 155 -13.02 5.41 14.07
N GLY A 156 -12.63 5.81 15.28
CA GLY A 156 -11.23 6.09 15.60
C GLY A 156 -10.46 4.79 15.77
N MET A 157 -9.32 4.62 15.10
CA MET A 157 -8.49 3.42 15.20
C MET A 157 -7.04 3.79 15.51
N ALA A 158 -6.52 3.27 16.64
CA ALA A 158 -5.10 3.33 16.96
C ALA A 158 -4.44 2.01 16.57
N THR A 159 -3.51 2.07 15.62
CA THR A 159 -2.80 0.88 15.13
C THR A 159 -1.49 0.66 15.89
N GLN A 160 -1.03 -0.59 15.96
CA GLN A 160 0.25 -0.94 16.60
C GLN A 160 1.45 -0.34 15.85
N ARG A 161 1.35 -0.20 14.53
CA ARG A 161 2.35 0.47 13.69
C ARG A 161 1.74 1.77 13.17
N VAL A 162 2.25 2.87 13.67
CA VAL A 162 1.87 4.20 13.19
C VAL A 162 2.75 4.56 12.00
N GLN A 163 2.15 5.03 10.92
CA GLN A 163 2.87 5.63 9.81
C GLN A 163 2.68 7.15 9.87
N LEU A 164 3.78 7.87 9.92
CA LEU A 164 3.78 9.33 9.84
C LEU A 164 4.16 9.72 8.42
N TYR A 165 3.46 10.70 7.89
CA TYR A 165 3.82 11.32 6.61
C TYR A 165 4.97 12.30 6.81
N SER A 166 5.77 12.49 5.75
CA SER A 166 6.88 13.48 5.75
C SER A 166 6.32 14.90 5.66
N ASP A 167 5.71 15.35 6.74
CA ASP A 167 5.03 16.62 6.89
C ASP A 167 5.11 17.07 8.34
N THR A 168 4.52 18.23 8.70
CA THR A 168 4.49 18.73 10.06
C THR A 168 3.73 17.82 11.01
N VAL A 169 3.94 17.99 12.31
CA VAL A 169 3.18 17.27 13.35
C VAL A 169 1.71 17.64 13.24
N SER A 170 1.41 18.92 13.04
CA SER A 170 0.04 19.41 12.86
C SER A 170 -0.67 18.73 11.69
N SER A 171 -0.03 18.66 10.51
CA SER A 171 -0.57 17.99 9.32
C SER A 171 -0.83 16.49 9.56
N ASN A 172 0.06 15.82 10.31
CA ASN A 172 -0.13 14.40 10.66
C ASN A 172 -1.31 14.18 11.62
N ILE A 173 -1.52 15.08 12.59
CA ILE A 173 -2.67 15.03 13.52
C ILE A 173 -3.96 15.34 12.76
N ALA A 174 -3.94 16.34 11.90
CA ALA A 174 -5.08 16.80 11.12
C ALA A 174 -5.41 15.94 9.89
N TYR A 175 -4.61 14.91 9.57
CA TYR A 175 -4.65 14.18 8.31
C TYR A 175 -6.04 13.69 7.87
N SER A 176 -6.88 13.30 8.80
CA SER A 176 -8.25 12.81 8.52
C SER A 176 -9.35 13.79 8.98
N ALA A 177 -8.95 14.95 9.46
CA ALA A 177 -9.87 15.97 9.93
C ALA A 177 -10.55 16.72 8.76
N PRO A 178 -11.67 17.42 9.00
CA PRO A 178 -12.21 18.38 8.06
C PRO A 178 -11.19 19.46 7.70
N ASP A 179 -11.29 20.02 6.48
CA ASP A 179 -10.38 21.04 5.95
C ASP A 179 -10.34 22.34 6.78
N ASP A 180 -11.28 22.52 7.70
CA ASP A 180 -11.47 23.70 8.56
C ASP A 180 -11.00 23.49 10.02
N ILE A 181 -10.23 22.44 10.31
CA ILE A 181 -9.70 22.21 11.67
C ILE A 181 -8.74 23.36 12.05
N SER A 182 -8.95 23.94 13.24
CA SER A 182 -8.09 24.99 13.74
C SER A 182 -6.82 24.44 14.41
N GLU A 183 -5.78 25.27 14.49
CA GLU A 183 -4.56 24.93 15.23
C GLU A 183 -4.83 24.68 16.73
N ASP A 184 -5.79 25.40 17.31
CA ASP A 184 -6.22 25.21 18.69
C ASP A 184 -6.86 23.83 18.90
N ASP A 185 -7.64 23.34 17.92
CA ASP A 185 -8.21 22.00 17.96
C ASP A 185 -7.12 20.93 17.87
N VAL A 186 -6.13 21.10 16.98
CA VAL A 186 -4.99 20.21 16.87
C VAL A 186 -4.23 20.12 18.21
N ALA A 187 -3.96 21.28 18.83
CA ALA A 187 -3.31 21.33 20.15
C ALA A 187 -4.17 20.67 21.25
N LEU A 188 -5.50 20.84 21.21
CA LEU A 188 -6.42 20.19 22.12
C LEU A 188 -6.38 18.69 21.97
N TYR A 189 -6.47 18.16 20.75
CA TYR A 189 -6.43 16.72 20.48
C TYR A 189 -5.09 16.10 20.85
N ALA A 190 -3.97 16.80 20.62
CA ALA A 190 -2.66 16.37 21.06
C ALA A 190 -2.58 16.20 22.59
N ARG A 191 -3.13 17.17 23.37
CA ARG A 191 -3.22 17.08 24.83
C ARG A 191 -4.12 15.93 25.29
N LEU A 192 -5.28 15.76 24.68
CA LEU A 192 -6.18 14.64 24.97
C LEU A 192 -5.54 13.29 24.71
N ALA A 193 -4.64 13.20 23.73
CA ALA A 193 -3.85 12.02 23.44
C ALA A 193 -2.59 11.87 24.32
N ALA A 194 -2.41 12.74 25.35
CA ALA A 194 -1.22 12.81 26.20
C ALA A 194 0.09 12.99 25.41
N ALA A 195 0.04 13.73 24.30
CA ALA A 195 1.18 14.02 23.44
C ALA A 195 1.82 15.40 23.76
N ASP A 196 1.87 15.79 25.04
CA ASP A 196 2.42 17.08 25.50
C ASP A 196 3.89 17.26 25.13
N PHE A 197 4.61 16.16 24.87
CA PHE A 197 6.01 16.19 24.42
C PHE A 197 6.20 16.96 23.10
N ILE A 198 5.16 17.14 22.28
CA ILE A 198 5.24 17.88 21.01
C ILE A 198 5.69 19.31 21.26
N CYS A 199 5.21 19.96 22.33
CA CYS A 199 5.62 21.31 22.71
C CYS A 199 7.13 21.42 23.05
N SER A 200 7.79 20.30 23.33
CA SER A 200 9.22 20.25 23.62
C SER A 200 10.09 20.00 22.37
N LEU A 201 9.48 19.73 21.22
CA LEU A 201 10.19 19.60 19.96
C LEU A 201 10.71 20.95 19.46
N PRO A 202 11.83 20.99 18.71
CA PRO A 202 12.44 22.23 18.25
C PRO A 202 11.51 23.13 17.41
N GLU A 203 10.61 22.52 16.63
CA GLU A 203 9.67 23.22 15.74
C GLU A 203 8.20 23.11 16.23
N GLY A 204 7.95 22.39 17.33
CA GLY A 204 6.61 22.23 17.90
C GLY A 204 5.64 21.48 16.98
N PHE A 205 4.49 22.10 16.72
CA PHE A 205 3.42 21.56 15.88
C PHE A 205 3.67 21.73 14.37
#